data_a22aa3f80ce554c82be559e78ab2e963
#
_entry.id   a22aa3f80ce554c82be559e78ab2e963
#
_cell.length_a   1.000
_cell.length_b   1.000
_cell.length_c   1.000
_cell.angle_alpha   90.00
_cell.angle_beta   90.00
_cell.angle_gamma   90.00
#
_symmetry.space_group_name_H-M   'P 1'
#
loop_
_entity.id
_entity.type
_entity.pdbx_description
1 polymer ?
#
loop_
_entity_poly.entity_id
_entity_poly.type
_entity_poly.pdbx_seq_one_letter_code
_entity_poly.pdbx_strand_id
1 'polypeptide(L)'
;VGVFIPFTLAQFGMVLKWYRERPKGWQAKLAVNTLGGTITFVVFMIFLITKFSHVWPILLFLPFFVSVFVRIKIHYRNVAEQLRSDLDVHDVPVVDRSLAIVPIMSITTVVDKSIYYAQMLANNDVIAVHVSFGDEDEKGFQEKWKQHFPDVRLIILHSEYRSIIRPISRFIDKIHRKAEDQNYLITVVVPEFIPKKPWHHLLHNQTSLRLKMHLIYQKNVILCTIPVSYTHLTLPTNR
;
A
#
# COMPACT_ATOMS: atom_id res chain seq x y z
N VAL A 1 -9.99 -22.28 33.92
CA VAL A 1 -10.88 -22.54 32.77
C VAL A 1 -10.13 -22.32 31.46
N GLY A 2 -9.40 -21.21 31.27
CA GLY A 2 -8.68 -20.90 30.04
C GLY A 2 -7.68 -21.96 29.59
N VAL A 3 -7.14 -22.76 30.49
CA VAL A 3 -6.15 -23.82 30.19
C VAL A 3 -6.85 -25.09 29.68
N PHE A 4 -8.04 -25.42 30.15
CA PHE A 4 -8.73 -26.67 29.78
C PHE A 4 -9.23 -26.67 28.33
N ILE A 5 -9.64 -25.52 27.80
CA ILE A 5 -10.13 -25.38 26.42
C ILE A 5 -9.04 -25.79 25.41
N PRO A 6 -7.81 -25.21 25.42
CA PRO A 6 -6.77 -25.60 24.46
C PRO A 6 -6.32 -27.06 24.66
N PHE A 7 -6.26 -27.56 25.88
CA PHE A 7 -5.93 -28.98 26.11
C PHE A 7 -6.99 -29.91 25.52
N THR A 8 -8.26 -29.66 25.75
CA THR A 8 -9.35 -30.44 25.17
C THR A 8 -9.33 -30.40 23.64
N LEU A 9 -9.15 -29.22 23.06
CA LEU A 9 -9.04 -29.06 21.60
C LEU A 9 -7.80 -29.78 21.04
N ALA A 10 -6.66 -29.72 21.71
CA ALA A 10 -5.46 -30.42 21.30
C ALA A 10 -5.64 -31.95 21.30
N GLN A 11 -6.26 -32.50 22.35
CA GLN A 11 -6.55 -33.92 22.45
C GLN A 11 -7.51 -34.38 21.33
N PHE A 12 -8.60 -33.68 21.09
CA PHE A 12 -9.51 -33.98 19.98
C PHE A 12 -8.88 -33.76 18.61
N GLY A 13 -8.03 -32.75 18.45
CA GLY A 13 -7.24 -32.54 17.25
C GLY A 13 -6.32 -33.74 16.94
N MET A 14 -5.67 -34.31 17.98
CA MET A 14 -4.86 -35.51 17.84
C MET A 14 -5.71 -36.75 17.54
N VAL A 15 -6.89 -36.90 18.13
CA VAL A 15 -7.85 -37.99 17.80
C VAL A 15 -8.18 -37.92 16.30
N LEU A 16 -8.52 -36.73 15.78
CA LEU A 16 -8.85 -36.57 14.37
C LEU A 16 -7.66 -36.87 13.46
N LYS A 17 -6.46 -36.48 13.87
CA LYS A 17 -5.23 -36.77 13.15
C LYS A 17 -4.98 -38.28 13.05
N TRP A 18 -4.99 -38.99 14.18
CA TRP A 18 -4.78 -40.44 14.20
C TRP A 18 -5.86 -41.20 13.43
N TYR A 19 -7.10 -40.74 13.44
CA TYR A 19 -8.19 -41.31 12.65
C TYR A 19 -7.96 -41.14 11.14
N ARG A 20 -7.39 -40.02 10.70
CA ARG A 20 -7.13 -39.74 9.27
C ARG A 20 -5.88 -40.47 8.76
N GLU A 21 -4.76 -40.40 9.49
CA GLU A 21 -3.45 -40.88 9.03
C GLU A 21 -3.26 -42.41 9.23
N ARG A 22 -3.90 -43.01 10.19
CA ARG A 22 -3.91 -44.45 10.53
C ARG A 22 -2.51 -45.12 10.53
N PRO A 23 -1.48 -44.57 11.19
CA PRO A 23 -0.19 -45.21 11.25
C PRO A 23 -0.24 -46.47 12.14
N LYS A 24 0.80 -47.32 12.08
CA LYS A 24 0.87 -48.52 12.95
C LYS A 24 0.64 -48.16 14.42
N GLY A 25 -0.31 -48.87 15.07
CA GLY A 25 -0.71 -48.62 16.48
C GLY A 25 -1.60 -47.38 16.68
N TRP A 26 -2.23 -46.87 15.65
CA TRP A 26 -3.11 -45.68 15.73
C TRP A 26 -4.27 -45.84 16.71
N GLN A 27 -4.81 -47.04 16.86
CA GLN A 27 -5.95 -47.33 17.76
C GLN A 27 -5.62 -47.04 19.22
N ALA A 28 -4.44 -47.48 19.69
CA ALA A 28 -3.99 -47.22 21.06
C ALA A 28 -3.77 -45.71 21.30
N LYS A 29 -3.15 -45.01 20.33
CA LYS A 29 -2.94 -43.57 20.39
C LYS A 29 -4.25 -42.79 20.36
N LEU A 30 -5.21 -43.22 19.54
CA LEU A 30 -6.55 -42.66 19.49
C LEU A 30 -7.29 -42.86 20.82
N ALA A 31 -7.26 -44.06 21.39
CA ALA A 31 -7.91 -44.35 22.66
C ALA A 31 -7.37 -43.49 23.81
N VAL A 32 -6.04 -43.36 23.93
CA VAL A 32 -5.42 -42.53 24.95
C VAL A 32 -5.80 -41.03 24.79
N ASN A 33 -5.74 -40.50 23.58
CA ASN A 33 -6.13 -39.11 23.35
C ASN A 33 -7.63 -38.87 23.53
N THR A 34 -8.47 -39.84 23.17
CA THR A 34 -9.94 -39.77 23.42
C THR A 34 -10.23 -39.76 24.92
N LEU A 35 -9.60 -40.67 25.69
CA LEU A 35 -9.76 -40.70 27.14
C LEU A 35 -9.30 -39.36 27.77
N GLY A 36 -8.09 -38.89 27.42
CA GLY A 36 -7.57 -37.63 27.92
C GLY A 36 -8.48 -36.43 27.55
N GLY A 37 -8.94 -36.39 26.30
CA GLY A 37 -9.87 -35.36 25.82
C GLY A 37 -11.21 -35.39 26.56
N THR A 38 -11.74 -36.58 26.82
CA THR A 38 -13.01 -36.74 27.57
C THR A 38 -12.86 -36.29 29.02
N ILE A 39 -11.79 -36.68 29.69
CA ILE A 39 -11.52 -36.24 31.08
C ILE A 39 -11.37 -34.71 31.16
N THR A 40 -10.56 -34.13 30.30
CA THR A 40 -10.38 -32.66 30.29
C THR A 40 -11.66 -31.92 29.94
N PHE A 41 -12.47 -32.46 29.05
CA PHE A 41 -13.80 -31.92 28.70
C PHE A 41 -14.77 -31.97 29.89
N VAL A 42 -14.84 -33.10 30.61
CA VAL A 42 -15.70 -33.22 31.80
C VAL A 42 -15.30 -32.24 32.89
N VAL A 43 -13.98 -32.14 33.16
CA VAL A 43 -13.46 -31.13 34.11
C VAL A 43 -13.79 -29.72 33.68
N PHE A 44 -13.63 -29.41 32.40
CA PHE A 44 -14.06 -28.14 31.83
C PHE A 44 -15.54 -27.84 32.06
N MET A 45 -16.40 -28.81 31.81
CA MET A 45 -17.85 -28.68 32.05
C MET A 45 -18.20 -28.45 33.52
N ILE A 46 -17.55 -29.15 34.46
CA ILE A 46 -17.72 -28.90 35.88
C ILE A 46 -17.35 -27.47 36.25
N PHE A 47 -16.18 -26.98 35.78
CA PHE A 47 -15.78 -25.62 36.02
C PHE A 47 -16.71 -24.59 35.35
N LEU A 48 -17.22 -24.90 34.17
CA LEU A 48 -18.14 -24.02 33.46
C LEU A 48 -19.44 -23.84 34.26
N ILE A 49 -20.00 -24.93 34.78
CA ILE A 49 -21.25 -24.89 35.56
C ILE A 49 -21.02 -24.19 36.92
N THR A 50 -19.98 -24.56 37.64
CA THR A 50 -19.73 -24.06 39.00
C THR A 50 -19.25 -22.61 39.06
N LYS A 51 -18.54 -22.12 38.01
CA LYS A 51 -17.94 -20.79 37.94
C LYS A 51 -18.52 -19.94 36.79
N PHE A 52 -19.73 -20.23 36.35
CA PHE A 52 -20.35 -19.60 35.17
C PHE A 52 -20.35 -18.07 35.24
N SER A 53 -20.66 -17.49 36.40
CA SER A 53 -20.71 -16.04 36.61
C SER A 53 -19.38 -15.34 36.32
N HIS A 54 -18.24 -16.06 36.43
CA HIS A 54 -16.89 -15.51 36.16
C HIS A 54 -16.36 -15.91 34.79
N VAL A 55 -16.92 -16.91 34.14
CA VAL A 55 -16.41 -17.51 32.91
C VAL A 55 -17.17 -17.04 31.66
N TRP A 56 -18.41 -16.60 31.82
CA TRP A 56 -19.27 -16.21 30.69
C TRP A 56 -18.61 -15.15 29.75
N PRO A 57 -17.80 -14.15 30.23
CA PRO A 57 -17.17 -13.22 29.32
C PRO A 57 -16.18 -13.91 28.38
N ILE A 58 -15.44 -14.92 28.89
CA ILE A 58 -14.49 -15.70 28.07
C ILE A 58 -15.23 -16.45 26.96
N LEU A 59 -16.40 -17.01 27.26
CA LEU A 59 -17.23 -17.71 26.29
C LEU A 59 -17.75 -16.80 25.17
N LEU A 60 -17.93 -15.51 25.46
CA LEU A 60 -18.32 -14.51 24.46
C LEU A 60 -17.13 -14.04 23.62
N PHE A 61 -16.01 -13.73 24.28
CA PHE A 61 -14.84 -13.19 23.60
C PHE A 61 -14.10 -14.23 22.75
N LEU A 62 -14.06 -15.50 23.18
CA LEU A 62 -13.35 -16.55 22.46
C LEU A 62 -13.87 -16.76 21.03
N PRO A 63 -15.19 -16.98 20.79
CA PRO A 63 -15.71 -17.13 19.43
C PRO A 63 -15.56 -15.85 18.60
N PHE A 64 -15.60 -14.67 19.25
CA PHE A 64 -15.35 -13.40 18.59
C PHE A 64 -13.92 -13.37 18.02
N PHE A 65 -12.90 -13.65 18.83
CA PHE A 65 -11.51 -13.66 18.37
C PHE A 65 -11.27 -14.76 17.33
N VAL A 66 -11.82 -15.95 17.52
CA VAL A 66 -11.72 -17.03 16.53
C VAL A 66 -12.34 -16.59 15.20
N SER A 67 -13.49 -15.94 15.22
CA SER A 67 -14.12 -15.41 14.01
C SER A 67 -13.25 -14.37 13.30
N VAL A 68 -12.63 -13.46 14.06
CA VAL A 68 -11.69 -12.45 13.52
C VAL A 68 -10.49 -13.15 12.87
N PHE A 69 -9.85 -14.10 13.54
CA PHE A 69 -8.69 -14.81 12.99
C PHE A 69 -9.05 -15.63 11.74
N VAL A 70 -10.22 -16.28 11.73
CA VAL A 70 -10.70 -16.99 10.54
C VAL A 70 -10.94 -16.03 9.37
N ARG A 71 -11.55 -14.87 9.61
CA ARG A 71 -11.74 -13.83 8.57
C ARG A 71 -10.42 -13.33 8.04
N ILE A 72 -9.45 -13.05 8.92
CA ILE A 72 -8.09 -12.65 8.53
C ILE A 72 -7.44 -13.73 7.66
N LYS A 73 -7.50 -15.00 8.07
CA LYS A 73 -6.96 -16.13 7.30
C LYS A 73 -7.58 -16.23 5.91
N ILE A 74 -8.92 -16.12 5.82
CA ILE A 74 -9.63 -16.14 4.54
C ILE A 74 -9.22 -14.95 3.67
N HIS A 75 -9.12 -13.75 4.25
CA HIS A 75 -8.68 -12.55 3.54
C HIS A 75 -7.27 -12.74 2.92
N TYR A 76 -6.29 -13.18 3.72
CA TYR A 76 -4.94 -13.42 3.21
C TYR A 76 -4.88 -14.51 2.15
N ARG A 77 -5.70 -15.55 2.26
CA ARG A 77 -5.79 -16.59 1.22
C ARG A 77 -6.35 -16.03 -0.08
N ASN A 78 -7.42 -15.24 -0.01
CA ASN A 78 -8.01 -14.61 -1.19
C ASN A 78 -7.03 -13.62 -1.85
N VAL A 79 -6.28 -12.85 -1.04
CA VAL A 79 -5.22 -11.96 -1.54
C VAL A 79 -4.11 -12.77 -2.21
N ALA A 80 -3.68 -13.87 -1.61
CA ALA A 80 -2.66 -14.73 -2.21
C ALA A 80 -3.12 -15.37 -3.52
N GLU A 81 -4.39 -15.75 -3.63
CA GLU A 81 -4.99 -16.26 -4.87
C GLU A 81 -5.07 -15.17 -5.94
N GLN A 82 -5.46 -13.93 -5.58
CA GLN A 82 -5.50 -12.79 -6.52
C GLN A 82 -4.11 -12.34 -6.98
N LEU A 83 -3.10 -12.48 -6.15
CA LEU A 83 -1.71 -12.14 -6.49
C LEU A 83 -0.97 -13.26 -7.21
N ARG A 84 -1.58 -14.44 -7.31
CA ARG A 84 -0.99 -15.54 -8.05
C ARG A 84 -1.03 -15.21 -9.54
N SER A 85 0.13 -15.02 -10.11
CA SER A 85 0.25 -14.80 -11.55
C SER A 85 0.07 -16.15 -12.25
N ASP A 86 -1.06 -16.31 -12.92
CA ASP A 86 -1.29 -17.40 -13.88
C ASP A 86 -0.82 -16.98 -15.30
N LEU A 87 -0.02 -15.92 -15.37
CA LEU A 87 0.50 -15.41 -16.62
C LEU A 87 1.50 -16.44 -17.19
N ASP A 88 1.10 -17.12 -18.24
CA ASP A 88 2.05 -17.66 -19.18
C ASP A 88 2.95 -16.51 -19.64
N VAL A 89 4.26 -16.75 -19.74
CA VAL A 89 5.30 -15.74 -20.01
C VAL A 89 5.03 -14.94 -21.31
N HIS A 90 4.04 -15.34 -22.10
CA HIS A 90 3.65 -14.73 -23.37
C HIS A 90 2.62 -13.60 -23.25
N ASP A 91 1.97 -13.43 -22.10
CA ASP A 91 0.92 -12.41 -21.90
C ASP A 91 1.39 -11.14 -21.19
N VAL A 92 2.68 -10.91 -21.14
CA VAL A 92 3.19 -9.62 -20.65
C VAL A 92 2.80 -8.54 -21.67
N PRO A 93 1.93 -7.59 -21.32
CA PRO A 93 1.53 -6.54 -22.26
C PRO A 93 2.78 -5.77 -22.71
N VAL A 94 3.04 -5.82 -24.03
CA VAL A 94 4.11 -5.03 -24.62
C VAL A 94 3.67 -3.57 -24.58
N VAL A 95 4.29 -2.79 -23.73
CA VAL A 95 4.05 -1.34 -23.63
C VAL A 95 4.87 -0.67 -24.72
N ASP A 96 4.20 -0.12 -25.72
CA ASP A 96 4.87 0.53 -26.86
C ASP A 96 5.45 1.90 -26.49
N ARG A 97 4.82 2.60 -25.55
CA ARG A 97 5.24 3.95 -25.12
C ARG A 97 4.98 4.17 -23.64
N SER A 98 5.88 4.92 -23.01
CA SER A 98 5.72 5.37 -21.63
C SER A 98 5.62 6.90 -21.58
N LEU A 99 4.71 7.43 -20.79
CA LEU A 99 4.56 8.85 -20.53
C LEU A 99 4.83 9.12 -19.04
N ALA A 100 5.77 10.04 -18.77
CA ALA A 100 6.01 10.47 -17.40
C ALA A 100 5.31 11.81 -17.11
N ILE A 101 4.58 11.86 -16.02
CA ILE A 101 3.92 13.08 -15.52
C ILE A 101 4.60 13.49 -14.23
N VAL A 102 5.13 14.70 -14.19
CA VAL A 102 5.84 15.24 -13.02
C VAL A 102 5.04 16.41 -12.45
N PRO A 103 4.34 16.24 -11.33
CA PRO A 103 3.70 17.35 -10.62
C PRO A 103 4.77 18.27 -10.00
N ILE A 104 4.71 19.55 -10.31
CA ILE A 104 5.65 20.55 -9.80
C ILE A 104 4.94 21.72 -9.14
N MET A 105 5.55 22.28 -8.11
CA MET A 105 5.09 23.51 -7.46
C MET A 105 6.00 24.71 -7.77
N SER A 106 7.31 24.48 -7.87
CA SER A 106 8.31 25.50 -8.10
C SER A 106 9.52 24.86 -8.77
N ILE A 107 10.37 25.66 -9.41
CA ILE A 107 11.63 25.21 -10.01
C ILE A 107 12.67 25.07 -8.91
N THR A 108 13.05 23.85 -8.60
CA THR A 108 13.99 23.52 -7.52
C THR A 108 14.89 22.36 -7.94
N THR A 109 16.02 22.18 -7.27
CA THR A 109 16.94 21.05 -7.50
C THR A 109 16.27 19.68 -7.35
N VAL A 110 15.19 19.60 -6.56
CA VAL A 110 14.38 18.38 -6.43
C VAL A 110 13.64 18.08 -7.73
N VAL A 111 13.11 19.13 -8.35
CA VAL A 111 12.43 19.05 -9.65
C VAL A 111 13.43 18.69 -10.76
N ASP A 112 14.64 19.29 -10.76
CA ASP A 112 15.69 18.95 -11.73
C ASP A 112 15.96 17.45 -11.75
N LYS A 113 16.20 16.85 -10.58
CA LYS A 113 16.44 15.41 -10.46
C LYS A 113 15.24 14.58 -10.91
N SER A 114 14.03 15.03 -10.60
CA SER A 114 12.81 14.32 -10.95
C SER A 114 12.51 14.37 -12.44
N ILE A 115 12.77 15.50 -13.10
CA ILE A 115 12.63 15.65 -14.54
C ILE A 115 13.67 14.79 -15.26
N TYR A 116 14.95 14.84 -14.84
CA TYR A 116 15.99 14.01 -15.42
C TYR A 116 15.65 12.52 -15.34
N TYR A 117 15.20 12.06 -14.18
CA TYR A 117 14.78 10.67 -14.01
C TYR A 117 13.57 10.32 -14.88
N ALA A 118 12.58 11.22 -14.95
CA ALA A 118 11.39 11.04 -15.77
C ALA A 118 11.74 10.93 -17.26
N GLN A 119 12.68 11.74 -17.75
CA GLN A 119 13.18 11.68 -19.12
C GLN A 119 13.85 10.34 -19.46
N MET A 120 14.66 9.82 -18.52
CA MET A 120 15.25 8.48 -18.67
C MET A 120 14.19 7.38 -18.73
N LEU A 121 13.17 7.48 -17.88
CA LEU A 121 12.13 6.46 -17.73
C LEU A 121 11.16 6.42 -18.92
N ALA A 122 10.80 7.58 -19.47
CA ALA A 122 9.80 7.74 -20.52
C ALA A 122 10.40 8.12 -21.89
N ASN A 123 11.69 7.86 -22.10
CA ASN A 123 12.37 8.18 -23.36
C ASN A 123 12.07 9.61 -23.86
N ASN A 124 12.20 10.59 -22.95
CA ASN A 124 11.90 12.02 -23.15
C ASN A 124 10.42 12.40 -23.33
N ASP A 125 9.46 11.45 -23.25
CA ASP A 125 8.03 11.80 -23.25
C ASP A 125 7.59 12.20 -21.84
N VAL A 126 7.92 13.45 -21.45
CA VAL A 126 7.69 13.99 -20.11
C VAL A 126 6.78 15.21 -20.17
N ILE A 127 5.81 15.22 -19.27
CA ILE A 127 4.92 16.35 -19.05
C ILE A 127 5.08 16.85 -17.60
N ALA A 128 5.55 18.07 -17.43
CA ALA A 128 5.51 18.75 -16.14
C ALA A 128 4.13 19.40 -15.94
N VAL A 129 3.56 19.23 -14.74
CA VAL A 129 2.23 19.74 -14.41
C VAL A 129 2.33 20.67 -13.22
N HIS A 130 2.04 21.95 -13.45
CA HIS A 130 1.95 22.98 -12.41
C HIS A 130 0.50 23.32 -12.11
N VAL A 131 0.16 23.52 -10.82
CA VAL A 131 -1.18 23.95 -10.42
C VAL A 131 -1.12 25.41 -9.99
N SER A 132 -1.72 26.28 -10.78
CA SER A 132 -1.84 27.72 -10.48
C SER A 132 -3.13 28.01 -9.69
N PHE A 133 -3.03 28.95 -8.76
CA PHE A 133 -4.15 29.39 -7.91
C PHE A 133 -4.72 30.77 -8.30
N GLY A 134 -4.34 31.29 -9.46
CA GLY A 134 -4.86 32.54 -10.01
C GLY A 134 -4.13 33.81 -9.55
N ASP A 135 -3.39 33.75 -8.46
CA ASP A 135 -2.61 34.88 -7.92
C ASP A 135 -1.13 34.90 -8.38
N GLU A 136 -0.74 33.92 -9.19
CA GLU A 136 0.64 33.71 -9.60
C GLU A 136 0.92 34.33 -10.98
N ASP A 137 2.15 34.82 -11.18
CA ASP A 137 2.64 35.21 -12.49
C ASP A 137 2.92 33.97 -13.35
N GLU A 138 1.88 33.45 -13.98
CA GLU A 138 1.97 32.26 -14.84
C GLU A 138 2.90 32.47 -16.03
N LYS A 139 2.93 33.66 -16.61
CA LYS A 139 3.80 33.97 -17.75
C LYS A 139 5.28 33.95 -17.34
N GLY A 140 5.59 34.60 -16.23
CA GLY A 140 6.96 34.58 -15.70
C GLY A 140 7.40 33.18 -15.27
N PHE A 141 6.50 32.35 -14.76
CA PHE A 141 6.80 30.96 -14.47
C PHE A 141 7.06 30.14 -15.74
N GLN A 142 6.25 30.29 -16.79
CA GLN A 142 6.42 29.64 -18.08
C GLN A 142 7.76 30.04 -18.75
N GLU A 143 8.11 31.31 -18.70
CA GLU A 143 9.38 31.79 -19.25
C GLU A 143 10.59 31.16 -18.53
N LYS A 144 10.58 31.19 -17.20
CA LYS A 144 11.64 30.55 -16.38
C LYS A 144 11.69 29.04 -16.64
N TRP A 145 10.54 28.40 -16.76
CA TRP A 145 10.48 26.98 -17.09
C TRP A 145 11.13 26.68 -18.44
N LYS A 146 10.76 27.44 -19.47
CA LYS A 146 11.27 27.25 -20.82
C LYS A 146 12.78 27.50 -20.91
N GLN A 147 13.32 28.40 -20.08
CA GLN A 147 14.75 28.62 -19.98
C GLN A 147 15.48 27.45 -19.31
N HIS A 148 14.88 26.84 -18.28
CA HIS A 148 15.49 25.74 -17.53
C HIS A 148 15.29 24.37 -18.20
N PHE A 149 14.11 24.13 -18.77
CA PHE A 149 13.69 22.86 -19.36
C PHE A 149 13.08 23.06 -20.73
N PRO A 150 13.85 23.43 -21.76
CA PRO A 150 13.33 23.74 -23.10
C PRO A 150 12.64 22.56 -23.75
N ASP A 151 13.08 21.32 -23.45
CA ASP A 151 12.58 20.09 -24.04
C ASP A 151 11.45 19.44 -23.25
N VAL A 152 11.05 20.02 -22.11
CA VAL A 152 10.00 19.44 -21.26
C VAL A 152 8.73 20.28 -21.31
N ARG A 153 7.66 19.66 -21.79
CA ARG A 153 6.36 20.30 -21.90
C ARG A 153 5.78 20.65 -20.53
N LEU A 154 5.47 21.92 -20.31
CA LEU A 154 4.76 22.41 -19.12
C LEU A 154 3.27 22.54 -19.39
N ILE A 155 2.44 22.02 -18.50
CA ILE A 155 0.99 22.22 -18.47
C ILE A 155 0.63 22.90 -17.17
N ILE A 156 -0.08 24.04 -17.27
CA ILE A 156 -0.61 24.76 -16.11
C ILE A 156 -2.08 24.39 -15.94
N LEU A 157 -2.43 23.91 -14.76
CA LEU A 157 -3.78 23.58 -14.34
C LEU A 157 -4.28 24.67 -13.38
N HIS A 158 -5.48 25.18 -13.59
CA HIS A 158 -6.07 26.18 -12.71
C HIS A 158 -6.90 25.53 -11.60
N SER A 159 -6.79 26.04 -10.39
CA SER A 159 -7.54 25.57 -9.22
C SER A 159 -8.11 26.74 -8.42
N GLU A 160 -9.44 26.91 -8.45
CA GLU A 160 -10.15 27.96 -7.72
C GLU A 160 -10.12 27.77 -6.19
N TYR A 161 -9.96 26.52 -5.72
CA TYR A 161 -10.08 26.16 -4.28
C TYR A 161 -8.74 25.80 -3.61
N ARG A 162 -7.60 26.24 -4.12
CA ARG A 162 -6.27 25.89 -3.61
C ARG A 162 -6.04 24.38 -3.43
N SER A 163 -6.77 23.58 -4.20
CA SER A 163 -6.62 22.12 -4.20
C SER A 163 -5.66 21.69 -5.29
N ILE A 164 -4.59 21.01 -4.93
CA ILE A 164 -3.59 20.49 -5.87
C ILE A 164 -4.03 19.12 -6.43
N ILE A 165 -4.64 18.31 -5.57
CA ILE A 165 -4.92 16.90 -5.88
C ILE A 165 -5.97 16.77 -6.98
N ARG A 166 -7.10 17.47 -6.86
CA ARG A 166 -8.22 17.35 -7.80
C ARG A 166 -7.85 17.69 -9.26
N PRO A 167 -7.18 18.82 -9.56
CA PRO A 167 -6.76 19.12 -10.92
C PRO A 167 -5.80 18.09 -11.50
N ILE A 168 -4.81 17.67 -10.73
CA ILE A 168 -3.85 16.64 -11.15
C ILE A 168 -4.53 15.31 -11.43
N SER A 169 -5.41 14.84 -10.54
CA SER A 169 -6.13 13.59 -10.74
C SER A 169 -7.00 13.64 -12.00
N ARG A 170 -7.77 14.72 -12.19
CA ARG A 170 -8.59 14.88 -13.41
C ARG A 170 -7.74 14.91 -14.67
N PHE A 171 -6.58 15.52 -14.60
CA PHE A 171 -5.65 15.56 -15.72
C PHE A 171 -5.12 14.15 -16.04
N ILE A 172 -4.70 13.40 -15.04
CA ILE A 172 -4.24 12.01 -15.19
C ILE A 172 -5.37 11.13 -15.74
N ASP A 173 -6.58 11.24 -15.19
CA ASP A 173 -7.76 10.49 -15.68
C ASP A 173 -8.08 10.81 -17.16
N LYS A 174 -7.90 12.07 -17.56
CA LYS A 174 -8.11 12.48 -18.97
C LYS A 174 -7.06 11.90 -19.90
N ILE A 175 -5.81 11.86 -19.46
CA ILE A 175 -4.73 11.23 -20.24
C ILE A 175 -4.92 9.74 -20.28
N HIS A 176 -5.25 9.12 -19.14
CA HIS A 176 -5.47 7.68 -19.05
C HIS A 176 -6.55 7.21 -20.04
N ARG A 177 -7.70 7.89 -20.09
CA ARG A 177 -8.75 7.58 -21.07
C ARG A 177 -8.31 7.68 -22.54
N LYS A 178 -7.37 8.59 -22.83
CA LYS A 178 -6.79 8.71 -24.17
C LYS A 178 -5.70 7.67 -24.44
N ALA A 179 -5.07 7.19 -23.39
CA ALA A 179 -3.96 6.25 -23.43
C ALA A 179 -4.44 4.79 -23.49
N GLU A 180 -5.65 4.48 -23.00
CA GLU A 180 -6.25 3.14 -23.06
C GLU A 180 -6.32 2.60 -24.50
N ASP A 181 -6.59 3.47 -25.48
CA ASP A 181 -6.63 3.10 -26.89
C ASP A 181 -5.24 2.92 -27.53
N GLN A 182 -4.15 3.30 -26.85
CA GLN A 182 -2.81 3.41 -27.44
C GLN A 182 -1.72 2.60 -26.72
N ASN A 183 -2.07 1.74 -25.78
CA ASN A 183 -1.11 0.90 -25.03
C ASN A 183 0.00 1.70 -24.31
N TYR A 184 -0.35 2.86 -23.75
CA TYR A 184 0.56 3.73 -23.00
C TYR A 184 0.66 3.34 -21.53
N LEU A 185 1.88 3.31 -21.01
CA LEU A 185 2.14 3.24 -19.58
C LEU A 185 2.32 4.66 -19.01
N ILE A 186 1.45 5.04 -18.07
CA ILE A 186 1.53 6.33 -17.42
C ILE A 186 2.29 6.18 -16.09
N THR A 187 3.39 6.90 -15.95
CA THR A 187 4.15 6.98 -14.71
C THR A 187 4.07 8.38 -14.12
N VAL A 188 3.59 8.50 -12.90
CA VAL A 188 3.59 9.78 -12.17
C VAL A 188 4.81 9.82 -11.27
N VAL A 189 5.73 10.73 -11.59
CA VAL A 189 6.99 10.93 -10.85
C VAL A 189 6.79 12.07 -9.86
N VAL A 190 6.63 11.76 -8.57
CA VAL A 190 6.38 12.75 -7.52
C VAL A 190 7.69 13.16 -6.86
N PRO A 191 8.12 14.43 -7.01
CA PRO A 191 9.23 14.98 -6.26
C PRO A 191 8.91 14.98 -4.77
N GLU A 192 9.75 14.38 -3.93
CA GLU A 192 9.55 14.35 -2.50
C GLU A 192 10.74 14.90 -1.74
N PHE A 193 10.47 15.90 -0.93
CA PHE A 193 11.46 16.46 -0.03
C PHE A 193 11.52 15.65 1.26
N ILE A 194 12.69 15.12 1.62
CA ILE A 194 12.91 14.41 2.87
C ILE A 194 13.62 15.31 3.87
N PRO A 195 12.94 15.75 4.93
CA PRO A 195 13.54 16.53 5.99
C PRO A 195 14.49 15.67 6.84
N LYS A 196 15.52 16.32 7.40
CA LYS A 196 16.58 15.68 8.21
C LYS A 196 16.06 14.94 9.46
N LYS A 197 14.92 15.39 10.04
CA LYS A 197 14.32 14.80 11.24
C LYS A 197 12.96 14.18 10.89
N PRO A 198 12.67 12.93 11.31
CA PRO A 198 11.42 12.24 11.00
C PRO A 198 10.14 13.01 11.38
N TRP A 199 10.19 13.77 12.50
CA TRP A 199 9.07 14.58 12.99
C TRP A 199 8.66 15.72 12.05
N HIS A 200 9.58 16.21 11.22
CA HIS A 200 9.29 17.25 10.23
C HIS A 200 8.49 16.72 9.04
N HIS A 201 8.51 15.41 8.79
CA HIS A 201 7.66 14.75 7.79
C HIS A 201 6.16 14.95 8.08
N LEU A 202 5.78 14.93 9.36
CA LEU A 202 4.39 15.10 9.77
C LEU A 202 3.86 16.52 9.48
N LEU A 203 4.75 17.52 9.51
CA LEU A 203 4.38 18.94 9.36
C LEU A 203 4.44 19.43 7.91
N HIS A 204 5.32 18.91 7.07
CA HIS A 204 5.68 19.55 5.80
C HIS A 204 5.26 18.78 4.53
N ASN A 205 4.89 17.50 4.61
CA ASN A 205 4.72 16.67 3.41
C ASN A 205 3.32 16.10 3.20
N GLN A 206 2.30 16.73 3.78
CA GLN A 206 0.93 16.21 3.69
C GLN A 206 0.35 16.24 2.28
N THR A 207 0.74 17.20 1.45
CA THR A 207 0.23 17.31 0.06
C THR A 207 0.77 16.18 -0.82
N SER A 208 2.08 15.89 -0.73
CA SER A 208 2.69 14.76 -1.45
C SER A 208 2.10 13.43 -1.00
N LEU A 209 1.93 13.23 0.32
CA LEU A 209 1.33 12.02 0.86
C LEU A 209 -0.11 11.83 0.40
N ARG A 210 -0.94 12.88 0.45
CA ARG A 210 -2.33 12.83 -0.01
C ARG A 210 -2.43 12.57 -1.51
N LEU A 211 -1.56 13.18 -2.31
CA LEU A 211 -1.48 12.93 -3.74
C LEU A 211 -1.13 11.47 -4.02
N LYS A 212 -0.10 10.94 -3.34
CA LYS A 212 0.30 9.52 -3.46
C LYS A 212 -0.83 8.57 -3.08
N MET A 213 -1.48 8.82 -1.95
CA MET A 213 -2.62 7.99 -1.52
C MET A 213 -3.77 8.01 -2.52
N HIS A 214 -4.02 9.14 -3.17
CA HIS A 214 -5.07 9.22 -4.18
C HIS A 214 -4.68 8.49 -5.47
N LEU A 215 -3.44 8.64 -5.91
CA LEU A 215 -2.93 8.02 -7.14
C LEU A 215 -2.77 6.49 -7.04
N ILE A 216 -2.48 5.96 -5.84
CA ILE A 216 -2.32 4.51 -5.62
C ILE A 216 -3.62 3.72 -5.89
N TYR A 217 -4.77 4.38 -5.77
CA TYR A 217 -6.07 3.78 -6.07
C TYR A 217 -6.48 3.91 -7.55
N GLN A 218 -5.71 4.64 -8.36
CA GLN A 218 -5.97 4.73 -9.80
C GLN A 218 -5.40 3.50 -10.51
N LYS A 219 -6.22 2.89 -11.37
CA LYS A 219 -5.80 1.73 -12.18
C LYS A 219 -4.79 2.18 -13.25
N ASN A 220 -3.83 1.32 -13.56
CA ASN A 220 -2.85 1.50 -14.66
C ASN A 220 -1.96 2.76 -14.55
N VAL A 221 -1.76 3.29 -13.34
CA VAL A 221 -0.83 4.38 -13.07
C VAL A 221 0.30 3.85 -12.21
N ILE A 222 1.52 3.98 -12.70
CA ILE A 222 2.73 3.71 -11.90
C ILE A 222 3.07 4.97 -11.12
N LEU A 223 3.26 4.82 -9.82
CA LEU A 223 3.69 5.90 -8.96
C LEU A 223 5.18 5.73 -8.62
N CYS A 224 5.99 6.68 -9.04
CA CYS A 224 7.40 6.77 -8.68
C CYS A 224 7.65 7.98 -7.78
N THR A 225 8.38 7.79 -6.68
CA THR A 225 8.73 8.89 -5.78
C THR A 225 10.24 9.11 -5.81
N ILE A 226 10.65 10.35 -6.06
CA ILE A 226 12.07 10.72 -6.06
C ILE A 226 12.40 11.46 -4.76
N PRO A 227 13.00 10.75 -3.78
CA PRO A 227 13.40 11.37 -2.54
C PRO A 227 14.65 12.22 -2.71
N VAL A 228 14.62 13.46 -2.25
CA VAL A 228 15.80 14.32 -2.19
C VAL A 228 16.04 14.77 -0.75
N SER A 229 17.10 14.25 -0.17
CA SER A 229 17.52 14.62 1.19
C SER A 229 18.32 15.92 1.21
N TYR A 230 18.05 16.72 2.22
CA TYR A 230 18.75 17.99 2.48
C TYR A 230 20.14 17.74 3.11
N THR A 231 21.08 17.21 2.36
CA THR A 231 22.39 16.90 2.96
C THR A 231 23.49 17.92 2.73
N HIS A 232 23.33 18.90 1.83
CA HIS A 232 24.38 19.89 1.55
C HIS A 232 23.84 21.28 1.22
N LEU A 233 23.49 22.03 2.27
CA LEU A 233 23.70 23.47 2.30
C LEU A 233 24.56 23.77 3.53
N THR A 234 25.83 23.44 3.48
CA THR A 234 26.82 24.25 4.19
C THR A 234 26.78 25.62 3.52
N LEU A 235 26.17 26.60 4.19
CA LEU A 235 26.42 28.00 3.90
C LEU A 235 27.92 28.18 3.83
N PRO A 236 28.49 28.84 2.79
CA PRO A 236 29.87 29.22 2.83
C PRO A 236 30.06 30.10 4.07
N THR A 237 30.76 29.57 5.04
CA THR A 237 31.28 30.38 6.15
C THR A 237 32.29 31.36 5.52
N ASN A 238 31.85 32.59 5.28
CA ASN A 238 32.77 33.69 5.06
C ASN A 238 33.67 33.80 6.31
N ARG A 239 34.92 33.41 6.14
CA ARG A 239 36.02 33.91 6.93
C ARG A 239 36.67 35.03 6.18
#